data_ec7ea05932637ad6661bd7b9e07928be
#
_entry.id   ec7ea05932637ad6661bd7b9e07928be
#
_cell.length_a   1.000
_cell.length_b   1.000
_cell.length_c   1.000
_cell.angle_alpha   90.00
_cell.angle_beta   90.00
_cell.angle_gamma   90.00
#
_symmetry.space_group_name_H-M   'P 1'
#
loop_
_entity.id
_entity.type
_entity.pdbx_description
1 polymer ?
#
loop_
_entity_poly.entity_id
_entity_poly.type
_entity_poly.pdbx_seq_one_letter_code
_entity_poly.pdbx_strand_id
1 'polypeptide(L)'
;MRVSKTENIYVPFPPYEIVPGVTSADEIVFPNLGYGDAAISSYGVFEKLTIEGIIPGDKRFMVGLPTPLSVAAFYVEPRSRDLFEQAYSRALGQEFDKMLETIPAHRLSIQWEVVSEFGLLEGLMENHLGDDMLDAITTRLAGLIDLVPENVEAGIHLCYGDSGHKHFIEPTDAGHLVDVANGAANKAKRPIAWIHLPVPRERDDAAYFAPLANLALSPETELYLGLVHATGGKEGTMRSQEGVATFYD
;
A
#
# COMPACT_ATOMS: atom_id res chain seq x y z
N MET A 1 -20.27 14.41 2.23
CA MET A 1 -19.73 14.39 0.85
C MET A 1 -20.85 14.24 -0.16
N ARG A 2 -20.65 14.58 -1.41
CA ARG A 2 -21.58 14.31 -2.52
C ARG A 2 -20.82 13.75 -3.72
N VAL A 3 -21.53 13.09 -4.63
CA VAL A 3 -20.97 12.62 -5.90
C VAL A 3 -20.65 13.83 -6.79
N SER A 4 -19.44 13.86 -7.33
CA SER A 4 -19.03 14.89 -8.29
C SER A 4 -19.71 14.66 -9.64
N LYS A 5 -19.71 15.71 -10.47
CA LYS A 5 -20.15 15.61 -11.86
C LYS A 5 -19.03 15.24 -12.82
N THR A 6 -17.80 15.15 -12.31
CA THR A 6 -16.60 14.76 -13.07
C THR A 6 -16.60 13.27 -13.33
N GLU A 7 -16.09 12.86 -14.48
CA GLU A 7 -15.90 11.46 -14.81
C GLU A 7 -14.64 10.92 -14.11
N ASN A 8 -14.71 9.70 -13.57
CA ASN A 8 -13.56 9.04 -12.98
C ASN A 8 -13.04 7.98 -13.98
N ILE A 9 -11.82 8.15 -14.46
CA ILE A 9 -11.22 7.25 -15.44
C ILE A 9 -10.58 5.99 -14.81
N TYR A 10 -10.44 5.95 -13.47
CA TYR A 10 -9.76 4.87 -12.76
C TYR A 10 -10.72 3.85 -12.16
N VAL A 11 -11.92 4.28 -11.83
CA VAL A 11 -12.98 3.42 -11.27
C VAL A 11 -14.31 3.72 -11.95
N PRO A 12 -15.23 2.73 -12.05
CA PRO A 12 -16.46 2.85 -12.85
C PRO A 12 -17.55 3.71 -12.19
N PHE A 13 -17.18 4.66 -11.37
CA PHE A 13 -18.11 5.61 -10.73
C PHE A 13 -17.44 6.98 -10.54
N PRO A 14 -18.24 8.07 -10.55
CA PRO A 14 -17.72 9.42 -10.38
C PRO A 14 -17.03 9.61 -9.03
N PRO A 15 -16.00 10.47 -8.95
CA PRO A 15 -15.37 10.77 -7.68
C PRO A 15 -16.33 11.53 -6.75
N TYR A 16 -16.01 11.53 -5.47
CA TYR A 16 -16.73 12.30 -4.47
C TYR A 16 -16.09 13.68 -4.28
N GLU A 17 -16.91 14.65 -3.92
CA GLU A 17 -16.43 15.97 -3.50
C GLU A 17 -16.98 16.35 -2.12
N ILE A 18 -16.26 17.17 -1.40
CA ILE A 18 -16.73 17.75 -0.15
C ILE A 18 -17.77 18.85 -0.49
N VAL A 19 -18.92 18.81 0.18
CA VAL A 19 -19.98 19.81 -0.06
C VAL A 19 -19.51 21.20 0.35
N PRO A 20 -19.93 22.26 -0.35
CA PRO A 20 -19.61 23.63 0.00
C PRO A 20 -20.00 23.96 1.45
N GLY A 21 -19.14 24.70 2.14
CA GLY A 21 -19.34 25.11 3.53
C GLY A 21 -18.61 24.23 4.56
N VAL A 22 -18.14 23.04 4.20
CA VAL A 22 -17.24 22.24 5.04
C VAL A 22 -15.82 22.77 4.85
N THR A 23 -15.21 23.24 5.93
CA THR A 23 -13.89 23.89 5.92
C THR A 23 -12.86 23.18 6.81
N SER A 24 -13.32 22.23 7.64
CA SER A 24 -12.48 21.45 8.52
C SER A 24 -12.71 19.96 8.30
N ALA A 25 -11.64 19.19 8.39
CA ALA A 25 -11.71 17.74 8.39
C ALA A 25 -12.56 17.17 9.54
N ASP A 26 -12.66 17.91 10.68
CA ASP A 26 -13.45 17.50 11.84
C ASP A 26 -14.97 17.47 11.59
N GLU A 27 -15.41 18.18 10.56
CA GLU A 27 -16.81 18.16 10.12
C GLU A 27 -17.15 16.93 9.26
N ILE A 28 -16.14 16.14 8.86
CA ILE A 28 -16.30 14.94 8.05
C ILE A 28 -16.24 13.71 8.95
N VAL A 29 -17.37 13.00 9.07
CA VAL A 29 -17.49 11.82 9.92
C VAL A 29 -17.70 10.58 9.06
N PHE A 30 -16.88 9.56 9.31
CA PHE A 30 -17.07 8.20 8.82
C PHE A 30 -17.57 7.35 9.98
N PRO A 31 -18.82 6.86 9.94
CA PRO A 31 -19.40 6.14 11.08
C PRO A 31 -18.72 4.79 11.33
N ASN A 32 -18.26 4.13 10.28
CA ASN A 32 -17.52 2.88 10.30
C ASN A 32 -16.90 2.66 8.91
N LEU A 33 -15.61 2.37 8.85
CA LEU A 33 -14.96 1.96 7.60
C LEU A 33 -15.04 0.45 7.39
N GLY A 34 -15.20 -0.32 8.48
CA GLY A 34 -15.40 -1.76 8.46
C GLY A 34 -14.12 -2.60 8.39
N TYR A 35 -12.94 -1.99 8.31
CA TYR A 35 -11.67 -2.73 8.27
C TYR A 35 -11.41 -3.51 9.56
N GLY A 36 -11.64 -2.88 10.71
CA GLY A 36 -11.48 -3.53 12.02
C GLY A 36 -12.39 -4.72 12.19
N ASP A 37 -13.66 -4.57 11.89
CA ASP A 37 -14.66 -5.63 12.02
C ASP A 37 -14.34 -6.82 11.09
N ALA A 38 -13.93 -6.54 9.84
CA ALA A 38 -13.54 -7.55 8.87
C ALA A 38 -12.26 -8.29 9.30
N ALA A 39 -11.26 -7.56 9.78
CA ALA A 39 -10.01 -8.14 10.26
C ALA A 39 -10.24 -9.04 11.47
N ILE A 40 -11.02 -8.59 12.47
CA ILE A 40 -11.34 -9.37 13.67
C ILE A 40 -12.09 -10.64 13.32
N SER A 41 -13.10 -10.55 12.44
CA SER A 41 -13.86 -11.72 11.98
C SER A 41 -12.95 -12.73 11.26
N SER A 42 -12.07 -12.25 10.37
CA SER A 42 -11.14 -13.08 9.62
C SER A 42 -10.07 -13.70 10.53
N TYR A 43 -9.59 -12.95 11.52
CA TYR A 43 -8.66 -13.48 12.53
C TYR A 43 -9.26 -14.65 13.30
N GLY A 44 -10.54 -14.61 13.65
CA GLY A 44 -11.22 -15.74 14.30
C GLY A 44 -11.16 -17.03 13.47
N VAL A 45 -11.27 -16.92 12.14
CA VAL A 45 -11.10 -18.08 11.23
C VAL A 45 -9.63 -18.53 11.19
N PHE A 46 -8.70 -17.59 11.07
CA PHE A 46 -7.25 -17.87 11.09
C PHE A 46 -6.82 -18.57 12.38
N GLU A 47 -7.28 -18.09 13.54
CA GLU A 47 -6.97 -18.66 14.85
C GLU A 47 -7.51 -20.09 14.97
N LYS A 48 -8.77 -20.32 14.56
CA LYS A 48 -9.35 -21.67 14.51
C LYS A 48 -8.51 -22.63 13.67
N LEU A 49 -8.12 -22.25 12.46
CA LEU A 49 -7.30 -23.07 11.59
C LEU A 49 -5.89 -23.31 12.15
N THR A 50 -5.38 -22.37 12.94
CA THR A 50 -4.11 -22.53 13.65
C THR A 50 -4.25 -23.57 14.79
N ILE A 51 -5.32 -23.51 15.57
CA ILE A 51 -5.60 -24.48 16.64
C ILE A 51 -5.79 -25.89 16.07
N GLU A 52 -6.41 -26.01 14.91
CA GLU A 52 -6.60 -27.28 14.19
C GLU A 52 -5.30 -27.81 13.53
N GLY A 53 -4.19 -27.03 13.58
CA GLY A 53 -2.90 -27.41 13.00
C GLY A 53 -2.85 -27.32 11.48
N ILE A 54 -3.82 -26.66 10.84
CA ILE A 54 -3.86 -26.42 9.39
C ILE A 54 -2.92 -25.28 9.03
N ILE A 55 -2.91 -24.22 9.84
CA ILE A 55 -1.97 -23.12 9.73
C ILE A 55 -0.88 -23.30 10.78
N PRO A 56 0.42 -23.23 10.42
CA PRO A 56 1.51 -23.31 11.38
C PRO A 56 1.41 -22.23 12.47
N GLY A 57 1.71 -22.60 13.71
CA GLY A 57 1.54 -21.73 14.87
C GLY A 57 2.46 -20.52 14.92
N ASP A 58 3.54 -20.52 14.12
CA ASP A 58 4.51 -19.44 13.95
C ASP A 58 4.04 -18.35 12.97
N LYS A 59 2.96 -18.56 12.23
CA LYS A 59 2.46 -17.59 11.24
C LYS A 59 1.71 -16.45 11.90
N ARG A 60 1.88 -15.25 11.37
CA ARG A 60 1.09 -14.08 11.73
C ARG A 60 -0.08 -13.90 10.77
N PHE A 61 -1.13 -13.28 11.28
CA PHE A 61 -2.28 -12.82 10.49
C PHE A 61 -1.97 -11.43 9.93
N MET A 62 -1.81 -11.33 8.62
CA MET A 62 -1.53 -10.07 7.95
C MET A 62 -2.82 -9.37 7.54
N VAL A 63 -2.91 -8.07 7.85
CA VAL A 63 -3.99 -7.19 7.42
C VAL A 63 -3.42 -6.15 6.46
N GLY A 64 -3.89 -6.17 5.20
CA GLY A 64 -3.61 -5.12 4.22
C GLY A 64 -4.55 -3.94 4.43
N LEU A 65 -4.02 -2.73 4.52
CA LEU A 65 -4.78 -1.48 4.66
C LEU A 65 -4.38 -0.50 3.56
N PRO A 66 -5.34 0.15 2.90
CA PRO A 66 -5.02 1.17 1.92
C PRO A 66 -4.43 2.41 2.60
N THR A 67 -3.49 3.07 1.96
CA THR A 67 -3.07 4.39 2.41
C THR A 67 -4.23 5.39 2.25
N PRO A 68 -4.39 6.35 3.17
CA PRO A 68 -5.39 7.42 3.00
C PRO A 68 -5.22 8.20 1.70
N LEU A 69 -3.98 8.39 1.26
CA LEU A 69 -3.64 9.03 -0.01
C LEU A 69 -4.17 8.22 -1.20
N SER A 70 -3.99 6.88 -1.20
CA SER A 70 -4.53 6.02 -2.27
C SER A 70 -6.05 6.13 -2.37
N VAL A 71 -6.76 6.09 -1.25
CA VAL A 71 -8.22 6.24 -1.24
C VAL A 71 -8.64 7.62 -1.74
N ALA A 72 -7.96 8.69 -1.26
CA ALA A 72 -8.27 10.05 -1.69
C ALA A 72 -8.04 10.23 -3.20
N ALA A 73 -6.93 9.75 -3.74
CA ALA A 73 -6.58 9.92 -5.14
C ALA A 73 -7.53 9.18 -6.10
N PHE A 74 -7.99 7.97 -5.73
CA PHE A 74 -8.91 7.20 -6.56
C PHE A 74 -10.36 7.68 -6.49
N TYR A 75 -10.82 8.16 -5.34
CA TYR A 75 -12.25 8.34 -5.10
C TYR A 75 -12.69 9.78 -4.87
N VAL A 76 -11.74 10.72 -4.78
CA VAL A 76 -12.05 12.09 -4.38
C VAL A 76 -11.49 13.12 -5.37
N GLU A 77 -12.30 14.14 -5.68
CA GLU A 77 -11.88 15.29 -6.48
C GLU A 77 -10.63 15.95 -5.88
N PRO A 78 -9.65 16.37 -6.70
CA PRO A 78 -8.37 16.92 -6.24
C PRO A 78 -8.49 17.99 -5.17
N ARG A 79 -9.41 18.96 -5.36
CA ARG A 79 -9.67 20.06 -4.41
C ARG A 79 -10.21 19.62 -3.04
N SER A 80 -10.68 18.39 -2.93
CA SER A 80 -11.29 17.84 -1.70
C SER A 80 -10.37 16.85 -0.99
N ARG A 81 -9.25 16.46 -1.60
CA ARG A 81 -8.39 15.37 -1.13
C ARG A 81 -7.76 15.65 0.22
N ASP A 82 -7.25 16.84 0.46
CA ASP A 82 -6.56 17.17 1.72
C ASP A 82 -7.48 17.05 2.95
N LEU A 83 -8.69 17.60 2.88
CA LEU A 83 -9.65 17.48 3.98
C LEU A 83 -10.17 16.04 4.12
N PHE A 84 -10.38 15.35 2.99
CA PHE A 84 -10.79 13.95 3.01
C PHE A 84 -9.71 13.07 3.63
N GLU A 85 -8.45 13.20 3.21
CA GLU A 85 -7.33 12.42 3.71
C GLU A 85 -7.17 12.55 5.23
N GLN A 86 -7.27 13.77 5.75
CA GLN A 86 -7.22 14.01 7.19
C GLN A 86 -8.36 13.33 7.94
N ALA A 87 -9.59 13.45 7.45
CA ALA A 87 -10.77 12.84 8.08
C ALA A 87 -10.72 11.31 7.99
N TYR A 88 -10.32 10.78 6.82
CA TYR A 88 -10.20 9.36 6.59
C TYR A 88 -9.10 8.73 7.44
N SER A 89 -7.95 9.40 7.58
CA SER A 89 -6.85 8.95 8.44
C SER A 89 -7.28 8.79 9.89
N ARG A 90 -8.10 9.71 10.42
CA ARG A 90 -8.66 9.57 11.78
C ARG A 90 -9.58 8.36 11.90
N ALA A 91 -10.47 8.17 10.92
CA ALA A 91 -11.38 7.03 10.93
C ALA A 91 -10.61 5.69 10.78
N LEU A 92 -9.58 5.67 9.94
CA LEU A 92 -8.71 4.51 9.78
C LEU A 92 -7.94 4.20 11.07
N GLY A 93 -7.48 5.23 11.80
CA GLY A 93 -6.87 5.08 13.12
C GLY A 93 -7.81 4.38 14.11
N GLN A 94 -9.10 4.74 14.13
CA GLN A 94 -10.09 4.07 14.98
C GLN A 94 -10.30 2.60 14.61
N GLU A 95 -10.31 2.27 13.32
CA GLU A 95 -10.36 0.87 12.87
C GLU A 95 -9.12 0.09 13.28
N PHE A 96 -7.96 0.75 13.22
CA PHE A 96 -6.69 0.17 13.64
C PHE A 96 -6.65 -0.11 15.14
N ASP A 97 -7.12 0.83 15.97
CA ASP A 97 -7.24 0.64 17.43
C ASP A 97 -8.08 -0.59 17.77
N LYS A 98 -9.23 -0.79 17.09
CA LYS A 98 -10.06 -2.00 17.28
C LYS A 98 -9.28 -3.29 16.99
N MET A 99 -8.46 -3.32 15.95
CA MET A 99 -7.63 -4.48 15.62
C MET A 99 -6.62 -4.76 16.73
N LEU A 100 -5.92 -3.72 17.21
CA LEU A 100 -4.90 -3.83 18.27
C LEU A 100 -5.48 -4.26 19.62
N GLU A 101 -6.70 -3.86 19.95
CA GLU A 101 -7.40 -4.27 21.17
C GLU A 101 -7.82 -5.73 21.14
N THR A 102 -8.07 -6.29 19.95
CA THR A 102 -8.68 -7.62 19.83
C THR A 102 -7.69 -8.70 19.38
N ILE A 103 -6.80 -8.37 18.43
CA ILE A 103 -5.85 -9.33 17.86
C ILE A 103 -4.52 -9.22 18.62
N PRO A 104 -4.01 -10.33 19.18
CA PRO A 104 -2.74 -10.30 19.90
C PRO A 104 -1.59 -9.79 19.01
N ALA A 105 -0.83 -8.82 19.49
CA ALA A 105 0.22 -8.15 18.72
C ALA A 105 1.25 -9.11 18.08
N HIS A 106 1.61 -10.19 18.80
CA HIS A 106 2.54 -11.20 18.28
C HIS A 106 1.93 -12.09 17.18
N ARG A 107 0.62 -11.98 16.94
CA ARG A 107 -0.12 -12.70 15.88
C ARG A 107 -0.50 -11.81 14.73
N LEU A 108 -0.34 -10.49 14.86
CA LEU A 108 -0.75 -9.48 13.88
C LEU A 108 0.46 -8.95 13.12
N SER A 109 0.28 -8.71 11.84
CA SER A 109 1.15 -7.88 11.02
C SER A 109 0.29 -6.97 10.12
N ILE A 110 0.80 -5.79 9.83
CA ILE A 110 0.10 -4.77 9.03
C ILE A 110 0.89 -4.51 7.74
N GLN A 111 0.20 -4.52 6.61
CA GLN A 111 0.76 -4.13 5.32
C GLN A 111 0.04 -2.90 4.78
N TRP A 112 0.79 -1.84 4.49
CA TRP A 112 0.24 -0.66 3.83
C TRP A 112 0.26 -0.84 2.31
N GLU A 113 -0.91 -0.71 1.68
CA GLU A 113 -1.10 -0.86 0.24
C GLU A 113 -0.90 0.50 -0.46
N VAL A 114 0.24 0.65 -1.12
CA VAL A 114 0.67 1.90 -1.79
C VAL A 114 0.43 1.76 -3.29
N VAL A 115 -0.59 2.41 -3.81
CA VAL A 115 -1.05 2.18 -5.19
C VAL A 115 -1.13 3.47 -6.00
N SER A 116 -2.03 4.40 -5.63
CA SER A 116 -2.24 5.63 -6.41
C SER A 116 -1.07 6.60 -6.31
N GLU A 117 -0.21 6.44 -5.34
CA GLU A 117 1.05 7.17 -5.20
C GLU A 117 1.90 7.03 -6.47
N PHE A 118 1.92 5.83 -7.06
CA PHE A 118 2.58 5.60 -8.34
C PHE A 118 1.85 6.25 -9.51
N GLY A 119 0.52 6.30 -9.47
CA GLY A 119 -0.26 7.06 -10.45
C GLY A 119 0.02 8.55 -10.42
N LEU A 120 0.31 9.11 -9.24
CA LEU A 120 0.75 10.49 -9.07
C LEU A 120 2.18 10.68 -9.62
N LEU A 121 3.13 9.82 -9.24
CA LEU A 121 4.53 9.90 -9.67
C LEU A 121 4.69 9.74 -11.19
N GLU A 122 3.88 8.89 -11.80
CA GLU A 122 3.86 8.67 -13.26
C GLU A 122 3.07 9.74 -14.03
N GLY A 123 2.50 10.74 -13.32
CA GLY A 123 1.75 11.84 -13.93
C GLY A 123 0.38 11.43 -14.52
N LEU A 124 -0.15 10.27 -14.13
CA LEU A 124 -1.48 9.81 -14.55
C LEU A 124 -2.61 10.47 -13.75
N MET A 125 -2.33 10.85 -12.52
CA MET A 125 -3.28 11.49 -11.62
C MET A 125 -2.87 12.94 -11.37
N GLU A 126 -3.87 13.81 -11.19
CA GLU A 126 -3.64 15.20 -10.86
C GLU A 126 -2.89 15.35 -9.53
N ASN A 127 -1.74 16.01 -9.57
CA ASN A 127 -0.91 16.28 -8.39
C ASN A 127 -1.60 17.34 -7.49
N HIS A 128 -1.77 17.00 -6.23
CA HIS A 128 -2.26 17.90 -5.16
C HIS A 128 -1.28 17.98 -3.99
N LEU A 129 -0.09 17.36 -4.11
CA LEU A 129 0.88 17.22 -3.03
C LEU A 129 1.96 18.32 -3.03
N GLY A 130 1.94 19.20 -4.04
CA GLY A 130 2.95 20.24 -4.22
C GLY A 130 4.13 19.80 -5.10
N ASP A 131 5.21 20.58 -5.07
CA ASP A 131 6.34 20.44 -6.00
C ASP A 131 7.21 19.21 -5.70
N ASP A 132 7.39 18.87 -4.41
CA ASP A 132 8.15 17.67 -3.99
C ASP A 132 7.20 16.51 -3.63
N MET A 133 6.65 15.91 -4.67
CA MET A 133 5.66 14.84 -4.57
C MET A 133 6.25 13.57 -3.92
N LEU A 134 7.48 13.22 -4.23
CA LEU A 134 8.15 12.06 -3.65
C LEU A 134 8.36 12.24 -2.15
N ASP A 135 8.82 13.43 -1.72
CA ASP A 135 8.97 13.74 -0.29
C ASP A 135 7.62 13.68 0.44
N ALA A 136 6.58 14.25 -0.16
CA ALA A 136 5.23 14.26 0.40
C ALA A 136 4.65 12.83 0.56
N ILE A 137 4.84 11.96 -0.43
CA ILE A 137 4.41 10.56 -0.40
C ILE A 137 5.17 9.78 0.68
N THR A 138 6.50 9.85 0.65
CA THR A 138 7.34 9.07 1.58
C THR A 138 7.20 9.53 3.02
N THR A 139 6.92 10.81 3.27
CA THR A 139 6.62 11.36 4.60
C THR A 139 5.29 10.80 5.15
N ARG A 140 4.25 10.75 4.32
CA ARG A 140 2.97 10.14 4.70
C ARG A 140 3.12 8.66 5.01
N LEU A 141 3.82 7.94 4.15
CA LEU A 141 4.04 6.51 4.30
C LEU A 141 4.85 6.18 5.57
N ALA A 142 5.91 6.94 5.85
CA ALA A 142 6.66 6.81 7.09
C ALA A 142 5.78 7.05 8.33
N GLY A 143 4.90 8.06 8.28
CA GLY A 143 3.92 8.31 9.35
C GLY A 143 2.97 7.13 9.58
N LEU A 144 2.51 6.47 8.52
CA LEU A 144 1.66 5.27 8.61
C LEU A 144 2.43 4.07 9.20
N ILE A 145 3.68 3.88 8.81
CA ILE A 145 4.56 2.85 9.37
C ILE A 145 4.75 3.09 10.88
N ASP A 146 4.99 4.33 11.28
CA ASP A 146 5.21 4.73 12.67
C ASP A 146 3.95 4.60 13.55
N LEU A 147 2.74 4.54 12.97
CA LEU A 147 1.50 4.25 13.72
C LEU A 147 1.44 2.80 14.21
N VAL A 148 2.12 1.87 13.54
CA VAL A 148 2.10 0.46 13.93
C VAL A 148 2.98 0.26 15.17
N PRO A 149 2.47 -0.32 16.28
CA PRO A 149 3.27 -0.57 17.48
C PRO A 149 4.51 -1.44 17.20
N GLU A 150 5.60 -1.24 17.93
CA GLU A 150 6.87 -1.96 17.70
C GLU A 150 6.75 -3.48 17.80
N ASN A 151 5.82 -3.99 18.61
CA ASN A 151 5.56 -5.42 18.77
C ASN A 151 4.64 -6.02 17.70
N VAL A 152 4.17 -5.22 16.73
CA VAL A 152 3.44 -5.64 15.53
C VAL A 152 4.35 -5.41 14.32
N GLU A 153 4.48 -6.39 13.44
CA GLU A 153 5.26 -6.21 12.21
C GLU A 153 4.55 -5.25 11.25
N ALA A 154 5.32 -4.34 10.65
CA ALA A 154 4.84 -3.41 9.66
C ALA A 154 5.57 -3.64 8.33
N GLY A 155 4.82 -3.89 7.28
CA GLY A 155 5.31 -4.00 5.91
C GLY A 155 4.62 -3.05 4.97
N ILE A 156 5.15 -2.92 3.77
CA ILE A 156 4.57 -2.14 2.68
C ILE A 156 4.50 -2.97 1.41
N HIS A 157 3.40 -2.82 0.68
CA HIS A 157 3.25 -3.31 -0.68
C HIS A 157 3.18 -2.13 -1.63
N LEU A 158 4.17 -2.01 -2.50
CA LEU A 158 4.22 -1.02 -3.56
C LEU A 158 3.61 -1.63 -4.81
N CYS A 159 2.65 -0.96 -5.44
CA CYS A 159 1.84 -1.58 -6.49
C CYS A 159 1.46 -0.59 -7.59
N TYR A 160 1.44 -1.07 -8.82
CA TYR A 160 0.92 -0.33 -9.98
C TYR A 160 -0.55 -0.69 -10.32
N GLY A 161 -1.28 -1.24 -9.33
CA GLY A 161 -2.66 -1.71 -9.49
C GLY A 161 -2.74 -3.09 -10.15
N ASP A 162 -3.92 -3.71 -10.07
CA ASP A 162 -4.18 -5.04 -10.67
C ASP A 162 -5.61 -5.14 -11.21
N SER A 163 -6.22 -4.05 -11.63
CA SER A 163 -7.56 -4.07 -12.20
C SER A 163 -7.57 -4.80 -13.54
N GLY A 164 -8.28 -5.94 -13.58
CA GLY A 164 -8.30 -6.81 -14.75
C GLY A 164 -6.97 -7.53 -15.02
N HIS A 165 -6.18 -7.79 -13.99
CA HIS A 165 -4.84 -8.39 -14.04
C HIS A 165 -3.86 -7.60 -14.90
N LYS A 166 -3.91 -6.26 -14.77
CA LYS A 166 -3.03 -5.34 -15.46
C LYS A 166 -2.67 -4.17 -14.55
N HIS A 167 -1.44 -3.73 -14.63
CA HIS A 167 -1.04 -2.45 -14.09
C HIS A 167 -1.81 -1.31 -14.79
N PHE A 168 -2.11 -0.23 -14.09
CA PHE A 168 -2.71 0.96 -14.71
C PHE A 168 -1.73 1.67 -15.64
N ILE A 169 -0.42 1.46 -15.44
CA ILE A 169 0.69 1.79 -16.34
C ILE A 169 1.79 0.76 -16.18
N GLU A 170 2.44 0.38 -17.27
CA GLU A 170 3.67 -0.40 -17.19
C GLU A 170 4.85 0.55 -16.99
N PRO A 171 5.54 0.50 -15.83
CA PRO A 171 6.64 1.41 -15.55
C PRO A 171 7.83 1.17 -16.48
N THR A 172 8.58 2.23 -16.76
CA THR A 172 9.80 2.14 -17.59
C THR A 172 10.86 1.26 -16.93
N ASP A 173 11.03 1.41 -15.62
CA ASP A 173 11.92 0.64 -14.76
C ASP A 173 11.42 0.63 -13.31
N ALA A 174 12.20 0.04 -12.40
CA ALA A 174 11.89 -0.05 -10.98
C ALA A 174 12.24 1.23 -10.17
N GLY A 175 12.61 2.33 -10.81
CA GLY A 175 13.12 3.54 -10.17
C GLY A 175 12.17 4.11 -9.12
N HIS A 176 10.91 4.38 -9.47
CA HIS A 176 9.94 4.91 -8.50
C HIS A 176 9.68 3.95 -7.33
N LEU A 177 9.71 2.62 -7.56
CA LEU A 177 9.58 1.64 -6.48
C LEU A 177 10.74 1.78 -5.48
N VAL A 178 11.96 1.90 -5.99
CA VAL A 178 13.18 2.08 -5.18
C VAL A 178 13.16 3.42 -4.44
N ASP A 179 12.78 4.50 -5.12
CA ASP A 179 12.73 5.84 -4.51
C ASP A 179 11.72 5.90 -3.35
N VAL A 180 10.53 5.32 -3.55
CA VAL A 180 9.51 5.27 -2.49
C VAL A 180 9.94 4.35 -1.34
N ALA A 181 10.52 3.18 -1.63
CA ALA A 181 11.01 2.26 -0.63
C ALA A 181 12.11 2.89 0.24
N ASN A 182 13.13 3.48 -0.40
CA ASN A 182 14.23 4.15 0.27
C ASN A 182 13.75 5.37 1.07
N GLY A 183 12.88 6.19 0.46
CA GLY A 183 12.34 7.37 1.11
C GLY A 183 11.52 7.04 2.37
N ALA A 184 10.68 6.01 2.31
CA ALA A 184 9.92 5.54 3.45
C ALA A 184 10.83 4.96 4.54
N ALA A 185 11.79 4.10 4.18
CA ALA A 185 12.74 3.49 5.11
C ALA A 185 13.62 4.52 5.82
N ASN A 186 14.05 5.57 5.10
CA ASN A 186 14.88 6.63 5.66
C ASN A 186 14.13 7.55 6.63
N LYS A 187 12.81 7.70 6.48
CA LYS A 187 11.98 8.62 7.29
C LYS A 187 11.28 7.92 8.45
N ALA A 188 10.98 6.63 8.32
CA ALA A 188 10.32 5.86 9.37
C ALA A 188 11.23 5.77 10.61
N LYS A 189 10.63 5.90 11.80
CA LYS A 189 11.32 5.83 13.11
C LYS A 189 11.49 4.39 13.59
N ARG A 190 10.79 3.47 12.96
CA ARG A 190 10.81 2.03 13.27
C ARG A 190 11.25 1.22 12.04
N PRO A 191 11.78 -0.01 12.23
CA PRO A 191 12.08 -0.90 11.12
C PRO A 191 10.82 -1.25 10.31
N ILE A 192 10.99 -1.37 8.99
CA ILE A 192 10.02 -1.98 8.09
C ILE A 192 10.37 -3.46 8.02
N ALA A 193 9.42 -4.32 8.37
CA ALA A 193 9.66 -5.77 8.41
C ALA A 193 9.83 -6.36 7.01
N TRP A 194 9.02 -5.91 6.05
CA TRP A 194 9.15 -6.32 4.65
C TRP A 194 8.71 -5.22 3.68
N ILE A 195 9.24 -5.30 2.48
CA ILE A 195 8.79 -4.54 1.31
C ILE A 195 8.45 -5.53 0.20
N HIS A 196 7.24 -5.42 -0.35
CA HIS A 196 6.79 -6.22 -1.48
C HIS A 196 6.73 -5.34 -2.73
N LEU A 197 7.47 -5.70 -3.77
CA LEU A 197 7.53 -5.01 -5.06
C LEU A 197 6.88 -5.87 -6.15
N PRO A 198 6.06 -5.29 -7.04
CA PRO A 198 5.58 -5.99 -8.22
C PRO A 198 6.71 -6.14 -9.24
N VAL A 199 6.68 -7.23 -9.98
CA VAL A 199 7.51 -7.39 -11.19
C VAL A 199 6.55 -7.57 -12.37
N PRO A 200 6.59 -6.69 -13.37
CA PRO A 200 5.73 -6.82 -14.54
C PRO A 200 5.99 -8.15 -15.26
N ARG A 201 4.92 -8.82 -15.65
CA ARG A 201 4.98 -10.18 -16.22
C ARG A 201 5.91 -10.33 -17.41
N GLU A 202 5.99 -9.30 -18.25
CA GLU A 202 6.75 -9.32 -19.50
C GLU A 202 8.16 -8.71 -19.36
N ARG A 203 8.59 -8.38 -18.13
CA ARG A 203 9.90 -7.76 -17.88
C ARG A 203 10.87 -8.78 -17.28
N ASP A 204 11.92 -9.07 -18.05
CA ASP A 204 13.06 -9.90 -17.69
C ASP A 204 14.39 -9.24 -18.06
N ASP A 205 14.32 -7.99 -18.52
CA ASP A 205 15.47 -7.23 -19.01
C ASP A 205 16.21 -6.50 -17.88
N ALA A 206 17.52 -6.47 -17.97
CA ALA A 206 18.40 -5.82 -16.99
C ALA A 206 18.09 -4.32 -16.79
N ALA A 207 17.60 -3.63 -17.82
CA ALA A 207 17.31 -2.21 -17.72
C ALA A 207 16.15 -1.94 -16.76
N TYR A 208 15.14 -2.83 -16.70
CA TYR A 208 14.05 -2.70 -15.76
C TYR A 208 14.52 -2.84 -14.30
N PHE A 209 15.39 -3.81 -14.03
CA PHE A 209 15.85 -4.12 -12.67
C PHE A 209 17.04 -3.26 -12.20
N ALA A 210 17.73 -2.57 -13.11
CA ALA A 210 18.93 -1.80 -12.77
C ALA A 210 18.76 -0.84 -11.56
N PRO A 211 17.62 -0.15 -11.35
CA PRO A 211 17.43 0.69 -10.17
C PRO A 211 17.46 -0.06 -8.83
N LEU A 212 17.18 -1.38 -8.80
CA LEU A 212 17.24 -2.18 -7.57
C LEU A 212 18.62 -2.18 -6.93
N ALA A 213 19.69 -1.97 -7.70
CA ALA A 213 21.04 -1.80 -7.18
C ALA A 213 21.19 -0.60 -6.21
N ASN A 214 20.23 0.35 -6.25
CA ASN A 214 20.19 1.51 -5.36
C ASN A 214 19.27 1.30 -4.15
N LEU A 215 18.68 0.11 -3.99
CA LEU A 215 17.81 -0.19 -2.87
C LEU A 215 18.65 -0.26 -1.57
N ALA A 216 18.35 0.66 -0.64
CA ALA A 216 19.12 0.85 0.58
C ALA A 216 18.26 0.52 1.82
N LEU A 217 17.94 -0.76 1.98
CA LEU A 217 17.15 -1.27 3.09
C LEU A 217 18.04 -1.75 4.25
N SER A 218 17.45 -1.77 5.45
CA SER A 218 18.07 -2.46 6.59
C SER A 218 18.27 -3.94 6.26
N PRO A 219 19.37 -4.57 6.70
CA PRO A 219 19.57 -6.02 6.56
C PRO A 219 18.45 -6.87 7.19
N GLU A 220 17.66 -6.29 8.08
CA GLU A 220 16.53 -6.95 8.75
C GLU A 220 15.22 -6.82 7.94
N THR A 221 15.18 -5.97 6.90
CA THR A 221 14.00 -5.79 6.05
C THR A 221 13.97 -6.88 4.98
N GLU A 222 12.94 -7.70 4.97
CA GLU A 222 12.75 -8.71 3.94
C GLU A 222 12.22 -8.07 2.64
N LEU A 223 12.80 -8.48 1.50
CA LEU A 223 12.33 -8.06 0.18
C LEU A 223 11.55 -9.20 -0.48
N TYR A 224 10.30 -8.93 -0.81
CA TYR A 224 9.44 -9.84 -1.58
C TYR A 224 9.21 -9.29 -2.98
N LEU A 225 9.32 -10.16 -3.97
CA LEU A 225 9.11 -9.81 -5.38
C LEU A 225 7.93 -10.60 -5.95
N GLY A 226 7.00 -9.91 -6.58
CA GLY A 226 5.82 -10.48 -7.21
C GLY A 226 6.15 -11.16 -8.55
N LEU A 227 6.84 -12.29 -8.51
CA LEU A 227 7.32 -13.01 -9.71
C LEU A 227 6.30 -13.99 -10.27
N VAL A 228 5.30 -14.42 -9.49
CA VAL A 228 4.37 -15.46 -9.87
C VAL A 228 3.11 -14.84 -10.45
N HIS A 229 2.91 -15.02 -11.75
CA HIS A 229 1.71 -14.55 -12.46
C HIS A 229 0.87 -15.75 -12.92
N ALA A 230 -0.45 -15.72 -12.68
CA ALA A 230 -1.36 -16.80 -13.04
C ALA A 230 -1.29 -17.18 -14.52
N THR A 231 -1.06 -16.21 -15.40
CA THR A 231 -0.97 -16.40 -16.86
C THR A 231 0.44 -16.72 -17.38
N GLY A 232 1.49 -16.43 -16.57
CA GLY A 232 2.90 -16.69 -16.93
C GLY A 232 3.33 -18.13 -16.65
N GLY A 233 2.66 -18.80 -15.74
CA GLY A 233 2.99 -20.14 -15.31
C GLY A 233 4.42 -20.28 -14.79
N LYS A 234 4.92 -21.52 -14.72
CA LYS A 234 6.26 -21.83 -14.24
C LYS A 234 7.38 -21.16 -15.07
N GLU A 235 7.23 -21.17 -16.39
CA GLU A 235 8.26 -20.62 -17.30
C GLU A 235 8.38 -19.09 -17.15
N GLY A 236 7.25 -18.38 -17.03
CA GLY A 236 7.26 -16.94 -16.77
C GLY A 236 7.92 -16.59 -15.45
N THR A 237 7.58 -17.31 -14.38
CA THR A 237 8.21 -17.13 -13.06
C THR A 237 9.72 -17.34 -13.09
N MET A 238 10.19 -18.38 -13.78
CA MET A 238 11.63 -18.66 -13.92
C MET A 238 12.37 -17.55 -14.67
N ARG A 239 11.81 -17.03 -15.78
CA ARG A 239 12.41 -15.89 -16.50
C ARG A 239 12.54 -14.65 -15.62
N SER A 240 11.48 -14.28 -14.91
CA SER A 240 11.52 -13.12 -14.01
C SER A 240 12.53 -13.32 -12.87
N GLN A 241 12.65 -14.55 -12.34
CA GLN A 241 13.63 -14.88 -11.32
C GLN A 241 15.07 -14.76 -11.85
N GLU A 242 15.35 -15.24 -13.05
CA GLU A 242 16.66 -15.11 -13.70
C GLU A 242 17.02 -13.64 -13.93
N GLY A 243 16.07 -12.81 -14.39
CA GLY A 243 16.26 -11.36 -14.55
C GLY A 243 16.65 -10.66 -13.26
N VAL A 244 15.96 -10.98 -12.16
CA VAL A 244 16.23 -10.39 -10.83
C VAL A 244 17.55 -10.89 -10.24
N ALA A 245 17.90 -12.16 -10.40
CA ALA A 245 19.10 -12.77 -9.80
C ALA A 245 20.41 -12.08 -10.24
N THR A 246 20.41 -11.40 -11.40
CA THR A 246 21.58 -10.63 -11.85
C THR A 246 21.91 -9.42 -10.99
N PHE A 247 21.01 -9.02 -10.05
CA PHE A 247 21.16 -7.82 -9.21
C PHE A 247 21.30 -8.12 -7.70
N TYR A 248 21.17 -9.38 -7.29
CA TYR A 248 21.14 -9.79 -5.87
C TYR A 248 22.14 -10.90 -5.52
N ASP A 249 23.20 -11.10 -6.30
CA ASP A 249 24.33 -11.99 -5.96
C ASP A 249 25.40 -11.30 -5.11
#